data_c825ee73b0a6a443948d1149e435f41e
#
_entry.id   c825ee73b0a6a443948d1149e435f41e
#
_cell.length_a   1.000
_cell.length_b   1.000
_cell.length_c   1.000
_cell.angle_alpha   90.00
_cell.angle_beta   90.00
_cell.angle_gamma   90.00
#
_symmetry.space_group_name_H-M   'P 1'
#
loop_
_entity.id
_entity.type
_entity.pdbx_description
1 polymer ?
#
loop_
_entity_poly.entity_id
_entity_poly.type
_entity_poly.pdbx_seq_one_letter_code
_entity_poly.pdbx_strand_id
1 'polypeptide(L)'
;VVATLQDATTLNERYESDSFDAVLVDAPCSGLGILRRHPEVKITKQPSDLDEIMMIQKKILNTVAPLVKVGGTLVYSTCTVNRKENDKMVEQFLAQHPEYELDPTLVNRLPEVLHEQTKNGMVQLFPGDYQTDGFFIACLKRQA
;
A
#
# COMPACT_ATOMS: atom_id res chain seq x y z
N VAL A 1 -18.49 -9.10 9.49
CA VAL A 1 -17.02 -9.09 9.46
C VAL A 1 -16.50 -10.34 10.13
N VAL A 2 -15.60 -11.04 9.47
CA VAL A 2 -14.93 -12.23 10.02
C VAL A 2 -13.45 -11.90 10.22
N ALA A 3 -13.00 -11.98 11.47
CA ALA A 3 -11.59 -11.79 11.80
C ALA A 3 -10.86 -13.13 11.72
N THR A 4 -9.74 -13.17 11.02
CA THR A 4 -8.95 -14.38 10.82
C THR A 4 -7.48 -14.08 11.09
N LEU A 5 -6.82 -14.94 11.88
CA LEU A 5 -5.39 -14.85 12.09
C LEU A 5 -4.69 -15.63 10.95
N GLN A 6 -4.04 -14.88 10.05
CA GLN A 6 -3.34 -15.45 8.89
C GLN A 6 -2.17 -14.56 8.52
N ASP A 7 -1.02 -15.15 8.22
CA ASP A 7 0.11 -14.44 7.63
C ASP A 7 -0.29 -13.98 6.22
N ALA A 8 -0.20 -12.68 5.96
CA ALA A 8 -0.60 -12.10 4.69
C ALA A 8 0.24 -12.62 3.51
N THR A 9 1.45 -13.12 3.75
CA THR A 9 2.31 -13.71 2.72
C THR A 9 1.88 -15.12 2.33
N THR A 10 0.92 -15.73 3.05
CA THR A 10 0.43 -17.08 2.82
C THR A 10 -1.08 -17.13 2.54
N LEU A 11 -1.70 -16.01 2.22
CA LEU A 11 -3.14 -15.92 1.95
C LEU A 11 -3.58 -16.81 0.78
N ASN A 12 -2.71 -17.04 -0.18
CA ASN A 12 -2.97 -17.92 -1.32
C ASN A 12 -3.12 -19.40 -0.92
N GLU A 13 -2.71 -19.78 0.28
CA GLU A 13 -2.96 -21.12 0.83
C GLU A 13 -4.38 -21.27 1.37
N ARG A 14 -5.03 -20.13 1.70
CA ARG A 14 -6.36 -20.10 2.28
C ARG A 14 -7.46 -19.73 1.27
N TYR A 15 -7.15 -18.83 0.35
CA TYR A 15 -8.13 -18.30 -0.59
C TYR A 15 -7.71 -18.61 -2.03
N GLU A 16 -8.68 -18.91 -2.85
CA GLU A 16 -8.47 -19.14 -4.29
C GLU A 16 -8.35 -17.83 -5.05
N SER A 17 -7.83 -17.91 -6.27
CA SER A 17 -7.80 -16.78 -7.19
C SER A 17 -9.21 -16.24 -7.43
N ASP A 18 -9.28 -14.93 -7.71
CA ASP A 18 -10.54 -14.24 -8.03
C ASP A 18 -11.60 -14.33 -6.93
N SER A 19 -11.16 -14.36 -5.64
CA SER A 19 -12.05 -14.51 -4.50
C SER A 19 -12.68 -13.20 -4.02
N PHE A 20 -12.04 -12.06 -4.26
CA PHE A 20 -12.44 -10.79 -3.66
C PHE A 20 -12.68 -9.69 -4.69
N ASP A 21 -13.76 -8.93 -4.47
CA ASP A 21 -14.06 -7.73 -5.27
C ASP A 21 -13.12 -6.58 -4.97
N ALA A 22 -12.63 -6.50 -3.72
CA ALA A 22 -11.69 -5.49 -3.28
C ALA A 22 -10.79 -6.05 -2.16
N VAL A 23 -9.54 -5.65 -2.18
CA VAL A 23 -8.55 -6.01 -1.14
C VAL A 23 -7.86 -4.74 -0.69
N LEU A 24 -7.76 -4.56 0.63
CA LEU A 24 -6.95 -3.51 1.24
C LEU A 24 -5.71 -4.14 1.87
N VAL A 25 -4.55 -3.69 1.43
CA VAL A 25 -3.26 -4.04 2.04
C VAL A 25 -2.77 -2.82 2.82
N ASP A 26 -2.99 -2.85 4.12
CA ASP A 26 -2.38 -1.87 5.03
C ASP A 26 -1.05 -2.47 5.47
N ALA A 27 0.01 -2.14 4.73
CA ALA A 27 1.25 -2.89 4.77
C ALA A 27 2.09 -2.59 6.02
N PRO A 28 2.79 -3.59 6.57
CA PRO A 28 3.84 -3.31 7.54
C PRO A 28 4.87 -2.40 6.86
N CYS A 29 5.32 -1.38 7.55
CA CYS A 29 6.20 -0.37 6.98
C CYS A 29 7.21 0.14 8.01
N SER A 30 8.16 0.95 7.55
CA SER A 30 9.19 1.53 8.42
C SER A 30 8.63 2.46 9.50
N GLY A 31 7.42 2.98 9.29
CA GLY A 31 6.80 3.92 10.23
C GLY A 31 7.41 5.31 10.19
N LEU A 32 8.17 5.66 9.17
CA LEU A 32 8.83 6.98 9.09
C LEU A 32 7.83 8.14 9.00
N GLY A 33 6.57 7.85 8.68
CA GLY A 33 5.50 8.84 8.67
C GLY A 33 4.97 9.21 10.05
N ILE A 34 5.29 8.42 11.09
CA ILE A 34 4.80 8.61 12.46
C ILE A 34 5.88 9.10 13.42
N LEU A 35 7.03 9.54 12.92
CA LEU A 35 8.16 10.01 13.75
C LEU A 35 7.78 11.13 14.71
N ARG A 36 6.81 11.94 14.36
CA ARG A 36 6.31 13.03 15.18
C ARG A 36 5.73 12.53 16.51
N ARG A 37 5.03 11.39 16.49
CA ARG A 37 4.43 10.77 17.69
C ARG A 37 5.29 9.67 18.28
N HIS A 38 6.14 9.07 17.47
CA HIS A 38 6.99 7.93 17.83
C HIS A 38 8.43 8.14 17.35
N PRO A 39 9.15 9.11 17.94
CA PRO A 39 10.53 9.43 17.50
C PRO A 39 11.50 8.27 17.67
N GLU A 40 11.22 7.31 18.54
CA GLU A 40 12.01 6.10 18.75
C GLU A 40 12.14 5.24 17.47
N VAL A 41 11.22 5.35 16.54
CA VAL A 41 11.27 4.63 15.26
C VAL A 41 12.56 4.95 14.51
N LYS A 42 12.99 6.21 14.52
CA LYS A 42 14.23 6.63 13.85
C LYS A 42 15.47 6.01 14.48
N ILE A 43 15.44 5.84 15.80
CA ILE A 43 16.58 5.34 16.58
C ILE A 43 16.75 3.84 16.41
N THR A 44 15.62 3.10 16.33
CA THR A 44 15.62 1.63 16.34
C THR A 44 15.76 1.01 14.94
N LYS A 45 15.50 1.76 13.87
CA LYS A 45 15.55 1.22 12.49
C LYS A 45 16.96 1.23 11.93
N GLN A 46 17.35 0.10 11.36
CA GLN A 46 18.60 -0.09 10.63
C GLN A 46 18.30 -0.18 9.12
N PRO A 47 19.27 0.12 8.22
CA PRO A 47 19.05 -0.06 6.77
C PRO A 47 18.62 -1.47 6.37
N SER A 48 19.16 -2.50 7.04
CA SER A 48 18.79 -3.90 6.81
C SER A 48 17.32 -4.17 7.16
N ASP A 49 16.78 -3.48 8.18
CA ASP A 49 15.38 -3.61 8.56
C ASP A 49 14.45 -3.06 7.47
N LEU A 50 14.86 -1.98 6.80
CA LEU A 50 14.13 -1.42 5.67
C LEU A 50 14.07 -2.40 4.50
N ASP A 51 15.17 -3.07 4.19
CA ASP A 51 15.23 -4.06 3.13
C ASP A 51 14.31 -5.24 3.42
N GLU A 52 14.32 -5.73 4.66
CA GLU A 52 13.42 -6.81 5.08
C GLU A 52 11.95 -6.40 4.98
N ILE A 53 11.61 -5.20 5.43
CA ILE A 53 10.24 -4.67 5.34
C ILE A 53 9.79 -4.58 3.88
N MET A 54 10.65 -4.06 3.00
CA MET A 54 10.32 -3.94 1.58
C MET A 54 10.13 -5.32 0.92
N MET A 55 10.90 -6.31 1.31
CA MET A 55 10.71 -7.68 0.85
C MET A 55 9.35 -8.24 1.27
N ILE A 56 8.94 -8.00 2.51
CA ILE A 56 7.65 -8.42 3.03
C ILE A 56 6.50 -7.71 2.29
N GLN A 57 6.61 -6.40 2.10
CA GLN A 57 5.62 -5.61 1.35
C GLN A 57 5.42 -6.17 -0.06
N LYS A 58 6.53 -6.42 -0.75
CA LYS A 58 6.53 -6.98 -2.10
C LYS A 58 5.88 -8.36 -2.14
N LYS A 59 6.22 -9.21 -1.17
CA LYS A 59 5.67 -10.55 -1.08
C LYS A 59 4.15 -10.54 -0.81
N ILE A 60 3.68 -9.64 0.06
CA ILE A 60 2.25 -9.48 0.33
C ILE A 60 1.52 -9.05 -0.95
N LEU A 61 2.02 -8.03 -1.65
CA LEU A 61 1.42 -7.56 -2.90
C LEU A 61 1.34 -8.67 -3.95
N ASN A 62 2.42 -9.43 -4.12
CA ASN A 62 2.46 -10.55 -5.08
C ASN A 62 1.48 -11.65 -4.67
N THR A 63 1.32 -11.89 -3.38
CA THR A 63 0.39 -12.91 -2.85
C THR A 63 -1.07 -12.52 -3.08
N VAL A 64 -1.43 -11.25 -2.86
CA VAL A 64 -2.82 -10.79 -2.99
C VAL A 64 -3.22 -10.50 -4.44
N ALA A 65 -2.28 -10.25 -5.33
CA ALA A 65 -2.57 -9.88 -6.70
C ALA A 65 -3.56 -10.82 -7.41
N PRO A 66 -3.39 -12.16 -7.35
CA PRO A 66 -4.35 -13.07 -8.00
C PRO A 66 -5.66 -13.23 -7.25
N LEU A 67 -5.74 -12.79 -5.99
CA LEU A 67 -6.95 -12.94 -5.18
C LEU A 67 -8.04 -11.91 -5.51
N VAL A 68 -7.67 -10.80 -6.11
CA VAL A 68 -8.61 -9.77 -6.56
C VAL A 68 -9.26 -10.21 -7.87
N LYS A 69 -10.58 -10.12 -7.97
CA LYS A 69 -11.30 -10.44 -9.22
C LYS A 69 -10.93 -9.48 -10.33
N VAL A 70 -11.03 -9.93 -11.57
CA VAL A 70 -10.94 -9.04 -12.74
C VAL A 70 -12.00 -7.94 -12.60
N GLY A 71 -11.61 -6.71 -12.80
CA GLY A 71 -12.45 -5.54 -12.54
C GLY A 71 -12.48 -5.09 -11.08
N GLY A 72 -11.84 -5.84 -10.20
CA GLY A 72 -11.77 -5.52 -8.76
C GLY A 72 -10.70 -4.48 -8.44
N THR A 73 -10.66 -4.08 -7.17
CA THR A 73 -9.79 -3.01 -6.67
C THR A 73 -8.80 -3.55 -5.65
N LEU A 74 -7.55 -3.12 -5.77
CA LEU A 74 -6.50 -3.33 -4.78
C LEU A 74 -6.07 -1.98 -4.24
N VAL A 75 -6.17 -1.78 -2.93
CA VAL A 75 -5.67 -0.57 -2.26
C VAL A 75 -4.45 -0.95 -1.43
N TYR A 76 -3.36 -0.23 -1.62
CA TYR A 76 -2.13 -0.38 -0.86
C TYR A 76 -1.89 0.87 -0.04
N SER A 77 -1.64 0.71 1.25
CA SER A 77 -1.39 1.85 2.15
C SER A 77 -0.22 1.59 3.07
N THR A 78 0.48 2.67 3.45
CA THR A 78 1.56 2.66 4.43
C THR A 78 1.48 3.91 5.31
N CYS A 79 2.14 3.85 6.47
CA CYS A 79 2.34 5.01 7.34
C CYS A 79 3.78 5.54 7.26
N THR A 80 4.39 5.48 6.08
CA THR A 80 5.76 5.96 5.84
C THR A 80 5.79 7.03 4.75
N VAL A 81 6.85 7.83 4.73
CA VAL A 81 7.16 8.79 3.66
C VAL A 81 8.28 8.29 2.75
N ASN A 82 8.77 7.07 2.97
CA ASN A 82 9.84 6.49 2.18
C ASN A 82 9.32 6.08 0.80
N ARG A 83 9.81 6.74 -0.23
CA ARG A 83 9.38 6.48 -1.61
C ARG A 83 9.61 5.04 -2.06
N LYS A 84 10.65 4.38 -1.56
CA LYS A 84 10.94 2.98 -1.90
C LYS A 84 9.85 2.03 -1.43
N GLU A 85 9.17 2.37 -0.34
CA GLU A 85 8.05 1.61 0.20
C GLU A 85 6.71 2.03 -0.43
N ASN A 86 6.63 3.17 -1.06
CA ASN A 86 5.42 3.81 -1.57
C ASN A 86 5.34 3.77 -3.10
N ASP A 87 5.52 4.91 -3.76
CA ASP A 87 5.37 5.00 -5.21
C ASP A 87 6.34 4.06 -5.96
N LYS A 88 7.56 3.89 -5.48
CA LYS A 88 8.51 2.97 -6.11
C LYS A 88 8.09 1.51 -5.96
N MET A 89 7.51 1.15 -4.81
CA MET A 89 6.96 -0.20 -4.59
C MET A 89 5.80 -0.47 -5.56
N VAL A 90 4.91 0.49 -5.71
CA VAL A 90 3.77 0.40 -6.64
C VAL A 90 4.24 0.30 -8.10
N GLU A 91 5.23 1.10 -8.49
CA GLU A 91 5.82 1.04 -9.83
C GLU A 91 6.40 -0.35 -10.13
N GLN A 92 7.12 -0.94 -9.19
CA GLN A 92 7.68 -2.30 -9.33
C GLN A 92 6.57 -3.34 -9.42
N PHE A 93 5.54 -3.21 -8.60
CA PHE A 93 4.37 -4.09 -8.67
C PHE A 93 3.72 -4.05 -10.04
N LEU A 94 3.47 -2.86 -10.57
CA LEU A 94 2.85 -2.70 -11.89
C LEU A 94 3.69 -3.26 -13.02
N ALA A 95 5.03 -3.17 -12.92
CA ALA A 95 5.94 -3.76 -13.90
C ALA A 95 5.86 -5.28 -13.92
N GLN A 96 5.59 -5.92 -12.79
CA GLN A 96 5.48 -7.38 -12.65
C GLN A 96 4.05 -7.89 -12.86
N HIS A 97 3.06 -7.01 -12.73
CA HIS A 97 1.64 -7.34 -12.83
C HIS A 97 0.95 -6.44 -13.86
N PRO A 98 1.17 -6.69 -15.17
CA PRO A 98 0.61 -5.85 -16.22
C PRO A 98 -0.92 -5.91 -16.29
N GLU A 99 -1.55 -6.89 -15.62
CA GLU A 99 -3.00 -6.97 -15.44
C GLU A 99 -3.58 -5.90 -14.51
N TYR A 100 -2.72 -5.17 -13.79
CA TYR A 100 -3.13 -4.07 -12.91
C TYR A 100 -2.76 -2.72 -13.52
N GLU A 101 -3.57 -1.71 -13.21
CA GLU A 101 -3.26 -0.31 -13.50
C GLU A 101 -3.67 0.58 -12.31
N LEU A 102 -3.06 1.75 -12.21
CA LEU A 102 -3.49 2.76 -11.25
C LEU A 102 -4.87 3.30 -11.63
N ASP A 103 -5.72 3.52 -10.62
CA ASP A 103 -7.06 4.08 -10.82
C ASP A 103 -6.99 5.61 -10.74
N PRO A 104 -7.04 6.32 -11.88
CA PRO A 104 -6.94 7.78 -11.89
C PRO A 104 -8.15 8.46 -11.25
N THR A 105 -9.24 7.73 -10.99
CA THR A 105 -10.44 8.28 -10.37
C THR A 105 -10.34 8.38 -8.85
N LEU A 106 -9.25 7.94 -8.23
CA LEU A 106 -9.04 8.07 -6.79
C LEU A 106 -9.24 9.51 -6.32
N VAL A 107 -8.74 10.48 -7.06
CA VAL A 107 -8.85 11.92 -6.73
C VAL A 107 -10.29 12.35 -6.50
N ASN A 108 -11.24 11.77 -7.24
CA ASN A 108 -12.66 12.12 -7.14
C ASN A 108 -13.31 11.61 -5.84
N ARG A 109 -12.68 10.68 -5.14
CA ARG A 109 -13.16 10.09 -3.89
C ARG A 109 -12.47 10.69 -2.67
N LEU A 110 -11.54 11.62 -2.88
CA LEU A 110 -10.78 12.27 -1.82
C LEU A 110 -11.28 13.68 -1.58
N PRO A 111 -11.14 14.22 -0.35
CA PRO A 111 -11.40 15.63 -0.09
C PRO A 111 -10.61 16.53 -1.03
N GLU A 112 -11.21 17.64 -1.44
CA GLU A 112 -10.60 18.57 -2.39
C GLU A 112 -9.21 19.06 -1.95
N VAL A 113 -9.01 19.22 -0.63
CA VAL A 113 -7.72 19.64 -0.07
C VAL A 113 -6.58 18.67 -0.37
N LEU A 114 -6.87 17.42 -0.72
CA LEU A 114 -5.88 16.39 -1.03
C LEU A 114 -5.64 16.25 -2.53
N HIS A 115 -6.35 16.97 -3.38
CA HIS A 115 -6.23 16.81 -4.84
C HIS A 115 -4.85 17.14 -5.35
N GLU A 116 -4.16 18.13 -4.76
CA GLU A 116 -2.81 18.52 -5.16
C GLU A 116 -1.77 17.46 -4.83
N GLN A 117 -1.97 16.67 -3.76
CA GLN A 117 -1.09 15.58 -3.38
C GLN A 117 -1.43 14.26 -4.07
N THR A 118 -2.47 14.24 -4.90
CA THR A 118 -2.94 13.02 -5.57
C THR A 118 -2.45 13.02 -7.02
N LYS A 119 -1.76 11.93 -7.41
CA LYS A 119 -1.24 11.74 -8.77
C LYS A 119 -1.54 10.32 -9.24
N ASN A 120 -2.28 10.19 -10.34
CA ASN A 120 -2.53 8.89 -11.01
C ASN A 120 -2.95 7.76 -10.07
N GLY A 121 -3.86 8.05 -9.13
CA GLY A 121 -4.33 7.01 -8.21
C GLY A 121 -3.45 6.81 -6.98
N MET A 122 -2.49 7.69 -6.73
CA MET A 122 -1.65 7.68 -5.53
C MET A 122 -1.72 9.01 -4.80
N VAL A 123 -1.74 8.97 -3.47
CA VAL A 123 -1.68 10.17 -2.63
C VAL A 123 -0.65 9.96 -1.52
N GLN A 124 0.21 10.96 -1.32
CA GLN A 124 1.21 10.97 -0.24
C GLN A 124 0.95 12.17 0.66
N LEU A 125 0.75 11.91 1.95
CA LEU A 125 0.71 12.94 2.99
C LEU A 125 2.01 12.91 3.76
N PHE A 126 2.55 14.10 4.06
CA PHE A 126 3.76 14.25 4.86
C PHE A 126 3.41 14.60 6.30
N PRO A 127 4.26 14.23 7.28
CA PRO A 127 4.03 14.59 8.67
C PRO A 127 3.88 16.10 8.84
N GLY A 128 2.82 16.50 9.55
CA GLY A 128 2.49 17.91 9.75
C GLY A 128 1.51 18.49 8.73
N ASP A 129 1.37 17.88 7.55
CA ASP A 129 0.33 18.27 6.60
C ASP A 129 -1.05 17.99 7.23
N TYR A 130 -1.91 19.00 7.22
CA TYR A 130 -3.26 18.88 7.79
C TYR A 130 -3.26 18.34 9.23
N GLN A 131 -2.16 18.54 9.99
CA GLN A 131 -1.97 18.04 11.36
C GLN A 131 -2.07 16.50 11.46
N THR A 132 -1.72 15.80 10.38
CA THR A 132 -1.72 14.33 10.33
C THR A 132 -0.31 13.76 10.33
N ASP A 133 -0.21 12.45 10.51
CA ASP A 133 1.01 11.69 10.25
C ASP A 133 1.26 11.59 8.74
N GLY A 134 2.47 11.16 8.38
CA GLY A 134 2.75 10.75 7.01
C GLY A 134 1.97 9.50 6.65
N PHE A 135 1.37 9.48 5.47
CA PHE A 135 0.55 8.35 5.02
C PHE A 135 0.56 8.29 3.50
N PHE A 136 0.51 7.07 2.96
CA PHE A 136 0.48 6.84 1.53
C PHE A 136 -0.66 5.89 1.17
N ILE A 137 -1.37 6.20 0.09
CA ILE A 137 -2.43 5.33 -0.45
C ILE A 137 -2.24 5.23 -1.96
N ALA A 138 -2.30 4.01 -2.48
CA ALA A 138 -2.39 3.75 -3.91
C ALA A 138 -3.63 2.91 -4.18
N CYS A 139 -4.39 3.30 -5.19
CA CYS A 139 -5.58 2.59 -5.64
C CYS A 139 -5.31 2.01 -7.03
N LEU A 140 -5.43 0.68 -7.15
CA LEU A 140 -5.17 -0.05 -8.37
C LEU A 140 -6.41 -0.84 -8.80
N LYS A 141 -6.56 -1.03 -10.10
CA LYS A 141 -7.62 -1.86 -10.68
C LYS A 141 -7.03 -3.02 -11.47
N ARG A 142 -7.62 -4.19 -11.30
CA ARG A 142 -7.28 -5.35 -12.11
C ARG A 142 -8.09 -5.34 -13.40
N GLN A 143 -7.39 -5.31 -14.54
CA GLN A 143 -8.02 -5.24 -15.87
C GLN A 143 -8.19 -6.60 -16.54
N ALA A 144 -7.36 -7.57 -16.18
CA ALA A 144 -7.40 -8.89 -16.82
C ALA A 144 -7.17 -10.06 -15.86
#